data_163f97b31c05c2d887cb6648693f0337
#
_entry.id   163f97b31c05c2d887cb6648693f0337
#
_cell.length_a   1.000
_cell.length_b   1.000
_cell.length_c   1.000
_cell.angle_alpha   90.00
_cell.angle_beta   90.00
_cell.angle_gamma   90.00
#
_symmetry.space_group_name_H-M   'P 1'
#
loop_
_entity.id
_entity.type
_entity.pdbx_description
1 polymer ?
#
loop_
_entity_poly.entity_id
_entity_poly.type
_entity_poly.pdbx_seq_one_letter_code
_entity_poly.pdbx_strand_id
1 'polypeptide(L)'
;VPRATVTLKGNLPNGVWGLMWEWLVPVLVIVGIVVIAGIYLWATYNSLVALNVRVDEAWSDITVQLKRRADLLPNLIETVKGYAAHEKAVFENVTRARAETLSAESPAAAGVAEGHMQQALKSLFAVAEAYPQLQASQNFLQLQHSIVDTEDKIQASRRFYNGGVRELNTKIKVFPNNLFARQLGFSEREFFEVVDGAAIAEPPRVQF
;
A
#
# COMPACT_ATOMS: atom_id res chain seq x y z
N VAL A 1 -21.19 86.51 46.01
CA VAL A 1 -21.81 85.12 45.90
C VAL A 1 -20.90 84.27 45.06
N PRO A 2 -20.20 83.25 45.60
CA PRO A 2 -19.41 82.33 44.79
C PRO A 2 -20.27 81.19 44.26
N ARG A 3 -20.25 80.96 42.92
CA ARG A 3 -20.86 79.84 42.28
C ARG A 3 -19.98 78.59 42.51
N ALA A 4 -20.54 77.63 43.25
CA ALA A 4 -19.93 76.28 43.35
C ALA A 4 -20.22 75.51 42.09
N THR A 5 -19.24 75.25 41.28
CA THR A 5 -19.26 74.25 40.16
C THR A 5 -19.03 72.86 40.75
N VAL A 6 -20.11 72.09 40.90
CA VAL A 6 -20.03 70.66 41.27
C VAL A 6 -19.63 69.87 40.03
N THR A 7 -18.35 69.48 39.95
CA THR A 7 -17.86 68.53 38.95
C THR A 7 -18.16 67.13 39.45
N LEU A 8 -19.23 66.55 38.94
CA LEU A 8 -19.51 65.09 39.09
C LEU A 8 -18.55 64.31 38.21
N LYS A 9 -17.42 63.99 38.76
CA LYS A 9 -16.48 63.03 38.15
C LYS A 9 -16.99 61.65 38.52
N GLY A 10 -17.83 61.06 37.65
CA GLY A 10 -18.30 59.71 37.80
C GLY A 10 -17.10 58.74 37.68
N ASN A 11 -16.59 58.27 38.81
CA ASN A 11 -15.68 57.14 38.88
C ASN A 11 -16.49 55.89 38.51
N LEU A 12 -16.47 55.51 37.23
CA LEU A 12 -16.88 54.15 36.83
C LEU A 12 -15.88 53.17 37.46
N PRO A 13 -16.27 52.10 38.10
CA PRO A 13 -15.37 51.15 38.73
C PRO A 13 -14.58 50.41 37.64
N ASN A 14 -13.38 50.84 37.37
CA ASN A 14 -12.42 50.22 36.43
C ASN A 14 -12.03 48.78 36.86
N GLY A 15 -12.45 48.31 38.05
CA GLY A 15 -12.12 47.02 38.61
C GLY A 15 -12.84 45.82 37.97
N VAL A 16 -14.10 46.01 37.52
CA VAL A 16 -14.94 44.89 37.04
C VAL A 16 -14.54 44.51 35.60
N TRP A 17 -14.22 45.48 34.77
CA TRP A 17 -13.78 45.27 33.40
C TRP A 17 -12.36 44.67 33.33
N GLY A 18 -11.46 45.06 34.22
CA GLY A 18 -10.12 44.48 34.32
C GLY A 18 -10.14 42.98 34.69
N LEU A 19 -10.93 42.64 35.72
CA LEU A 19 -11.10 41.24 36.15
C LEU A 19 -11.74 40.35 35.07
N MET A 20 -12.70 40.89 34.30
CA MET A 20 -13.31 40.13 33.17
C MET A 20 -12.30 39.83 32.07
N TRP A 21 -11.43 40.75 31.72
CA TRP A 21 -10.38 40.56 30.68
C TRP A 21 -9.29 39.56 31.11
N GLU A 22 -8.95 39.50 32.39
CA GLU A 22 -7.97 38.55 32.94
C GLU A 22 -8.40 37.10 32.74
N TRP A 23 -9.68 36.79 32.76
CA TRP A 23 -10.21 35.45 32.55
C TRP A 23 -10.67 35.19 31.12
N LEU A 24 -11.15 36.20 30.41
CA LEU A 24 -11.70 36.10 29.06
C LEU A 24 -10.59 35.76 28.05
N VAL A 25 -9.45 36.43 28.17
CA VAL A 25 -8.30 36.20 27.25
C VAL A 25 -7.78 34.77 27.34
N PRO A 26 -7.42 34.18 28.50
CA PRO A 26 -6.96 32.79 28.58
C PRO A 26 -8.05 31.80 28.15
N VAL A 27 -9.30 32.03 28.43
CA VAL A 27 -10.43 31.17 27.96
C VAL A 27 -10.50 31.18 26.42
N LEU A 28 -10.44 32.35 25.78
CA LEU A 28 -10.46 32.46 24.33
C LEU A 28 -9.22 31.79 23.69
N VAL A 29 -8.06 31.88 24.31
CA VAL A 29 -6.85 31.19 23.86
C VAL A 29 -7.02 29.68 23.94
N ILE A 30 -7.53 29.15 25.05
CA ILE A 30 -7.79 27.72 25.22
C ILE A 30 -8.81 27.22 24.19
N VAL A 31 -9.92 27.95 24.03
CA VAL A 31 -10.94 27.62 23.01
C VAL A 31 -10.31 27.62 21.61
N GLY A 32 -9.48 28.62 21.29
CA GLY A 32 -8.78 28.68 20.01
C GLY A 32 -7.88 27.46 19.77
N ILE A 33 -7.12 27.06 20.79
CA ILE A 33 -6.26 25.85 20.71
C ILE A 33 -7.10 24.58 20.50
N VAL A 34 -8.21 24.42 21.23
CA VAL A 34 -9.11 23.27 21.09
C VAL A 34 -9.74 23.21 19.69
N VAL A 35 -10.16 24.35 19.14
CA VAL A 35 -10.72 24.42 17.78
C VAL A 35 -9.66 24.04 16.74
N ILE A 36 -8.43 24.58 16.84
CA ILE A 36 -7.32 24.25 15.93
C ILE A 36 -7.00 22.76 16.01
N ALA A 37 -6.88 22.21 17.22
CA ALA A 37 -6.65 20.78 17.42
C ALA A 37 -7.78 19.93 16.83
N GLY A 38 -9.03 20.32 16.98
CA GLY A 38 -10.20 19.64 16.40
C GLY A 38 -10.16 19.64 14.87
N ILE A 39 -9.86 20.77 14.25
CA ILE A 39 -9.71 20.89 12.77
C ILE A 39 -8.55 20.01 12.29
N TYR A 40 -7.43 20.02 13.00
CA TYR A 40 -6.27 19.18 12.67
C TYR A 40 -6.61 17.69 12.72
N LEU A 41 -7.26 17.22 13.78
CA LEU A 41 -7.69 15.83 13.95
C LEU A 41 -8.66 15.42 12.85
N TRP A 42 -9.64 16.25 12.54
CA TRP A 42 -10.63 16.01 11.48
C TRP A 42 -9.95 15.89 10.11
N ALA A 43 -9.06 16.81 9.75
CA ALA A 43 -8.33 16.76 8.49
C ALA A 43 -7.41 15.54 8.39
N THR A 44 -6.73 15.20 9.49
CA THR A 44 -5.83 14.02 9.55
C THR A 44 -6.61 12.73 9.42
N TYR A 45 -7.76 12.60 10.12
CA TYR A 45 -8.63 11.44 10.02
C TYR A 45 -9.09 11.19 8.59
N ASN A 46 -9.65 12.23 7.93
CA ASN A 46 -10.11 12.11 6.55
C ASN A 46 -8.97 11.72 5.59
N SER A 47 -7.79 12.25 5.79
CA SER A 47 -6.63 11.91 4.99
C SER A 47 -6.13 10.47 5.23
N LEU A 48 -6.17 9.96 6.46
CA LEU A 48 -5.84 8.56 6.75
C LEU A 48 -6.86 7.60 6.15
N VAL A 49 -8.17 7.94 6.22
CA VAL A 49 -9.23 7.17 5.55
C VAL A 49 -8.99 7.10 4.05
N ALA A 50 -8.72 8.24 3.39
CA ALA A 50 -8.48 8.29 1.96
C ALA A 50 -7.26 7.46 1.54
N LEU A 51 -6.16 7.51 2.32
CA LEU A 51 -4.98 6.68 2.07
C LEU A 51 -5.26 5.19 2.27
N ASN A 52 -6.01 4.83 3.32
CA ASN A 52 -6.35 3.42 3.56
C ASN A 52 -7.20 2.85 2.42
N VAL A 53 -8.23 3.57 1.97
CA VAL A 53 -9.06 3.18 0.82
C VAL A 53 -8.21 3.00 -0.44
N ARG A 54 -7.31 3.96 -0.72
CA ARG A 54 -6.39 3.88 -1.87
C ARG A 54 -5.47 2.66 -1.81
N VAL A 55 -5.01 2.26 -0.63
CA VAL A 55 -4.21 1.04 -0.44
C VAL A 55 -5.06 -0.21 -0.69
N ASP A 56 -6.31 -0.23 -0.22
CA ASP A 56 -7.23 -1.36 -0.46
C ASP A 56 -7.58 -1.51 -1.95
N GLU A 57 -7.82 -0.41 -2.66
CA GLU A 57 -8.03 -0.40 -4.13
C GLU A 57 -6.80 -0.93 -4.87
N ALA A 58 -5.61 -0.44 -4.52
CA ALA A 58 -4.36 -0.89 -5.12
C ALA A 58 -4.08 -2.39 -4.86
N TRP A 59 -4.47 -2.90 -3.70
CA TRP A 59 -4.39 -4.33 -3.39
C TRP A 59 -5.36 -5.16 -4.25
N SER A 60 -6.58 -4.66 -4.42
CA SER A 60 -7.57 -5.28 -5.31
C SER A 60 -7.05 -5.40 -6.74
N ASP A 61 -6.40 -4.36 -7.27
CA ASP A 61 -5.80 -4.38 -8.61
C ASP A 61 -4.73 -5.47 -8.75
N ILE A 62 -3.86 -5.64 -7.73
CA ILE A 62 -2.87 -6.73 -7.72
C ILE A 62 -3.57 -8.08 -7.78
N THR A 63 -4.55 -8.33 -6.91
CA THR A 63 -5.22 -9.62 -6.81
C THR A 63 -5.94 -10.00 -8.10
N VAL A 64 -6.52 -9.02 -8.81
CA VAL A 64 -7.14 -9.23 -10.13
C VAL A 64 -6.11 -9.69 -11.16
N GLN A 65 -4.91 -9.09 -11.20
CA GLN A 65 -3.87 -9.48 -12.15
C GLN A 65 -3.24 -10.84 -11.80
N LEU A 66 -3.01 -11.12 -10.52
CA LEU A 66 -2.54 -12.44 -10.05
C LEU A 66 -3.51 -13.54 -10.44
N LYS A 67 -4.81 -13.34 -10.22
CA LYS A 67 -5.85 -14.28 -10.62
C LYS A 67 -5.91 -14.46 -12.13
N ARG A 68 -5.88 -13.38 -12.91
CA ARG A 68 -5.88 -13.44 -14.37
C ARG A 68 -4.72 -14.27 -14.89
N ARG A 69 -3.50 -14.09 -14.35
CA ARG A 69 -2.35 -14.92 -14.71
C ARG A 69 -2.58 -16.38 -14.31
N ALA A 70 -3.06 -16.65 -13.10
CA ALA A 70 -3.36 -18.01 -12.64
C ALA A 70 -4.39 -18.73 -13.51
N ASP A 71 -5.33 -18.00 -14.11
CA ASP A 71 -6.36 -18.56 -15.02
C ASP A 71 -5.80 -18.86 -16.43
N LEU A 72 -4.69 -18.26 -16.84
CA LEU A 72 -4.00 -18.57 -18.10
C LEU A 72 -3.14 -19.84 -18.01
N LEU A 73 -2.66 -20.21 -16.82
CA LEU A 73 -1.68 -21.29 -16.62
C LEU A 73 -2.17 -22.67 -17.06
N PRO A 74 -3.43 -23.10 -16.84
CA PRO A 74 -3.89 -24.41 -17.32
C PRO A 74 -3.77 -24.54 -18.84
N ASN A 75 -4.15 -23.51 -19.58
CA ASN A 75 -4.05 -23.52 -21.06
C ASN A 75 -2.59 -23.53 -21.53
N LEU A 76 -1.71 -22.80 -20.82
CA LEU A 76 -0.29 -22.81 -21.12
C LEU A 76 0.32 -24.20 -20.87
N ILE A 77 0.02 -24.84 -19.73
CA ILE A 77 0.47 -26.20 -19.40
C ILE A 77 -0.01 -27.20 -20.46
N GLU A 78 -1.28 -27.17 -20.83
CA GLU A 78 -1.83 -28.09 -21.84
C GLU A 78 -1.18 -27.90 -23.23
N THR A 79 -0.93 -26.65 -23.61
CA THR A 79 -0.24 -26.34 -24.86
C THR A 79 1.20 -26.90 -24.86
N VAL A 80 1.96 -26.70 -23.75
CA VAL A 80 3.33 -27.20 -23.64
C VAL A 80 3.38 -28.73 -23.56
N LYS A 81 2.45 -29.38 -22.82
CA LYS A 81 2.34 -30.84 -22.72
C LYS A 81 2.16 -31.52 -24.08
N GLY A 82 1.49 -30.89 -25.03
CA GLY A 82 1.34 -31.42 -26.39
C GLY A 82 2.67 -31.68 -27.11
N TYR A 83 3.75 -30.99 -26.70
CA TYR A 83 5.08 -31.09 -27.31
C TYR A 83 6.14 -31.69 -26.36
N ALA A 84 6.01 -31.48 -25.04
CA ALA A 84 6.99 -31.80 -24.02
C ALA A 84 6.40 -32.69 -22.90
N ALA A 85 5.68 -33.77 -23.26
CA ALA A 85 4.93 -34.61 -22.33
C ALA A 85 5.77 -35.25 -21.19
N HIS A 86 7.10 -35.32 -21.33
CA HIS A 86 7.99 -35.93 -20.34
C HIS A 86 8.41 -34.99 -19.20
N GLU A 87 8.12 -33.70 -19.29
CA GLU A 87 8.54 -32.66 -18.34
C GLU A 87 7.58 -32.52 -17.14
N LYS A 88 7.19 -33.64 -16.53
CA LYS A 88 6.17 -33.69 -15.47
C LYS A 88 6.48 -32.80 -14.27
N ALA A 89 7.75 -32.78 -13.83
CA ALA A 89 8.16 -32.00 -12.68
C ALA A 89 7.96 -30.47 -12.88
N VAL A 90 8.15 -29.97 -14.11
CA VAL A 90 7.94 -28.56 -14.43
C VAL A 90 6.45 -28.23 -14.37
N PHE A 91 5.57 -29.08 -14.89
CA PHE A 91 4.11 -28.88 -14.82
C PHE A 91 3.59 -28.94 -13.40
N GLU A 92 4.10 -29.84 -12.56
CA GLU A 92 3.75 -29.94 -11.14
C GLU A 92 4.17 -28.67 -10.39
N ASN A 93 5.35 -28.12 -10.67
CA ASN A 93 5.82 -26.89 -10.05
C ASN A 93 4.94 -25.69 -10.42
N VAL A 94 4.56 -25.53 -11.70
CA VAL A 94 3.64 -24.46 -12.12
C VAL A 94 2.27 -24.61 -11.49
N THR A 95 1.76 -25.85 -11.42
CA THR A 95 0.46 -26.14 -10.79
C THR A 95 0.47 -25.82 -9.30
N ARG A 96 1.57 -26.13 -8.60
CA ARG A 96 1.77 -25.81 -7.18
C ARG A 96 1.83 -24.30 -6.97
N ALA A 97 2.68 -23.59 -7.72
CA ALA A 97 2.79 -22.12 -7.64
C ALA A 97 1.45 -21.43 -7.93
N ARG A 98 0.65 -21.98 -8.87
CA ARG A 98 -0.71 -21.51 -9.12
C ARG A 98 -1.61 -21.67 -7.89
N ALA A 99 -1.56 -22.81 -7.23
CA ALA A 99 -2.35 -23.06 -6.02
C ALA A 99 -1.95 -22.12 -4.88
N GLU A 100 -0.63 -21.91 -4.68
CA GLU A 100 -0.09 -20.95 -3.69
C GLU A 100 -0.57 -19.53 -3.98
N THR A 101 -0.54 -19.08 -5.23
CA THR A 101 -1.03 -17.76 -5.64
C THR A 101 -2.51 -17.57 -5.30
N LEU A 102 -3.35 -18.59 -5.57
CA LEU A 102 -4.79 -18.52 -5.34
C LEU A 102 -5.18 -18.65 -3.86
N SER A 103 -4.32 -19.23 -3.02
CA SER A 103 -4.53 -19.37 -1.58
C SER A 103 -3.90 -18.26 -0.74
N ALA A 104 -3.17 -17.33 -1.36
CA ALA A 104 -2.52 -16.25 -0.63
C ALA A 104 -3.54 -15.22 -0.12
N GLU A 105 -3.68 -15.12 1.21
CA GLU A 105 -4.66 -14.23 1.87
C GLU A 105 -4.08 -12.87 2.26
N SER A 106 -2.75 -12.72 2.29
CA SER A 106 -2.10 -11.47 2.67
C SER A 106 -1.11 -10.98 1.61
N PRO A 107 -0.78 -9.69 1.58
CA PRO A 107 0.22 -9.14 0.68
C PRO A 107 1.60 -9.81 0.82
N ALA A 108 2.01 -10.13 2.04
CA ALA A 108 3.28 -10.83 2.29
C ALA A 108 3.24 -12.26 1.72
N ALA A 109 2.16 -13.02 1.97
CA ALA A 109 1.98 -14.37 1.42
C ALA A 109 1.94 -14.36 -0.11
N ALA A 110 1.24 -13.40 -0.71
CA ALA A 110 1.18 -13.23 -2.16
C ALA A 110 2.56 -12.89 -2.75
N GLY A 111 3.39 -12.13 -2.04
CA GLY A 111 4.76 -11.83 -2.45
C GLY A 111 5.65 -13.08 -2.52
N VAL A 112 5.52 -14.00 -1.55
CA VAL A 112 6.24 -15.30 -1.56
C VAL A 112 5.74 -16.17 -2.71
N ALA A 113 4.41 -16.33 -2.87
CA ALA A 113 3.80 -17.10 -3.95
C ALA A 113 4.21 -16.56 -5.33
N GLU A 114 4.36 -15.24 -5.46
CA GLU A 114 4.84 -14.57 -6.67
C GLU A 114 6.27 -14.98 -7.02
N GLY A 115 7.18 -15.02 -6.06
CA GLY A 115 8.55 -15.50 -6.27
C GLY A 115 8.57 -16.95 -6.80
N HIS A 116 7.76 -17.85 -6.22
CA HIS A 116 7.63 -19.24 -6.68
C HIS A 116 7.05 -19.31 -8.10
N MET A 117 6.05 -18.49 -8.40
CA MET A 117 5.44 -18.42 -9.72
C MET A 117 6.42 -17.97 -10.80
N GLN A 118 7.21 -16.92 -10.55
CA GLN A 118 8.23 -16.44 -11.47
C GLN A 118 9.27 -17.51 -11.76
N GLN A 119 9.72 -18.24 -10.74
CA GLN A 119 10.66 -19.34 -10.90
C GLN A 119 10.07 -20.50 -11.70
N ALA A 120 8.82 -20.88 -11.42
CA ALA A 120 8.12 -21.94 -12.13
C ALA A 120 7.90 -21.60 -13.62
N LEU A 121 7.49 -20.36 -13.91
CA LEU A 121 7.32 -19.87 -15.29
C LEU A 121 8.66 -19.81 -16.05
N LYS A 122 9.73 -19.35 -15.39
CA LYS A 122 11.09 -19.38 -15.99
C LYS A 122 11.49 -20.78 -16.40
N SER A 123 11.23 -21.78 -15.54
CA SER A 123 11.53 -23.19 -15.85
C SER A 123 10.66 -23.70 -17.00
N LEU A 124 9.38 -23.35 -17.05
CA LEU A 124 8.46 -23.75 -18.13
C LEU A 124 8.89 -23.16 -19.49
N PHE A 125 9.26 -21.90 -19.53
CA PHE A 125 9.75 -21.25 -20.76
C PHE A 125 11.10 -21.81 -21.21
N ALA A 126 11.99 -22.16 -20.28
CA ALA A 126 13.26 -22.83 -20.62
C ALA A 126 13.02 -24.21 -21.26
N VAL A 127 12.01 -24.96 -20.80
CA VAL A 127 11.59 -26.20 -21.49
C VAL A 127 11.07 -25.89 -22.91
N ALA A 128 10.23 -24.86 -23.06
CA ALA A 128 9.69 -24.50 -24.37
C ALA A 128 10.78 -24.13 -25.38
N GLU A 129 11.90 -23.57 -24.95
CA GLU A 129 13.06 -23.26 -25.80
C GLU A 129 13.70 -24.50 -26.44
N ALA A 130 13.60 -25.66 -25.81
CA ALA A 130 14.09 -26.93 -26.35
C ALA A 130 13.19 -27.53 -27.45
N TYR A 131 11.99 -26.97 -27.69
CA TYR A 131 11.02 -27.48 -28.65
C TYR A 131 10.66 -26.44 -29.73
N PRO A 132 11.38 -26.37 -30.85
CA PRO A 132 11.19 -25.33 -31.88
C PRO A 132 9.77 -25.31 -32.47
N GLN A 133 9.11 -26.46 -32.54
CA GLN A 133 7.72 -26.57 -33.04
C GLN A 133 6.73 -25.90 -32.08
N LEU A 134 6.97 -25.96 -30.77
CA LEU A 134 6.18 -25.26 -29.77
C LEU A 134 6.36 -23.73 -29.89
N GLN A 135 7.61 -23.28 -30.06
CA GLN A 135 7.91 -21.86 -30.29
C GLN A 135 7.25 -21.29 -31.53
N ALA A 136 7.03 -22.10 -32.58
CA ALA A 136 6.32 -21.70 -33.77
C ALA A 136 4.79 -21.72 -33.63
N SER A 137 4.27 -22.27 -32.53
CA SER A 137 2.82 -22.34 -32.29
C SER A 137 2.23 -20.97 -31.97
N GLN A 138 1.28 -20.51 -32.77
CA GLN A 138 0.61 -19.23 -32.53
C GLN A 138 -0.11 -19.21 -31.18
N ASN A 139 -0.70 -20.33 -30.75
CA ASN A 139 -1.38 -20.42 -29.47
C ASN A 139 -0.39 -20.23 -28.29
N PHE A 140 0.78 -20.87 -28.36
CA PHE A 140 1.83 -20.70 -27.36
C PHE A 140 2.31 -19.25 -27.31
N LEU A 141 2.61 -18.64 -28.44
CA LEU A 141 3.07 -17.24 -28.51
C LEU A 141 2.02 -16.27 -27.94
N GLN A 142 0.74 -16.47 -28.21
CA GLN A 142 -0.34 -15.66 -27.66
C GLN A 142 -0.46 -15.81 -26.14
N LEU A 143 -0.33 -17.03 -25.61
CA LEU A 143 -0.35 -17.29 -24.16
C LEU A 143 0.88 -16.68 -23.49
N GLN A 144 2.07 -16.87 -24.07
CA GLN A 144 3.30 -16.26 -23.58
C GLN A 144 3.19 -14.73 -23.51
N HIS A 145 2.70 -14.09 -24.57
CA HIS A 145 2.47 -12.64 -24.58
C HIS A 145 1.48 -12.22 -23.49
N SER A 146 0.40 -12.98 -23.29
CA SER A 146 -0.59 -12.70 -22.24
C SER A 146 -0.01 -12.83 -20.84
N ILE A 147 0.88 -13.79 -20.61
CA ILE A 147 1.62 -13.95 -19.33
C ILE A 147 2.54 -12.77 -19.09
N VAL A 148 3.32 -12.34 -20.09
CA VAL A 148 4.19 -11.17 -20.00
C VAL A 148 3.38 -9.90 -19.72
N ASP A 149 2.26 -9.67 -20.42
CA ASP A 149 1.36 -8.54 -20.18
C ASP A 149 0.83 -8.51 -18.73
N THR A 150 0.45 -9.68 -18.19
CA THR A 150 0.02 -9.75 -16.78
C THR A 150 1.15 -9.49 -15.81
N GLU A 151 2.37 -9.97 -16.10
CA GLU A 151 3.56 -9.69 -15.29
C GLU A 151 3.87 -8.20 -15.21
N ASP A 152 3.87 -7.51 -16.35
CA ASP A 152 4.09 -6.05 -16.41
C ASP A 152 3.03 -5.28 -15.59
N LYS A 153 1.77 -5.72 -15.66
CA LYS A 153 0.69 -5.15 -14.87
C LYS A 153 0.84 -5.42 -13.37
N ILE A 154 1.24 -6.64 -12.98
CA ILE A 154 1.53 -6.97 -11.57
C ILE A 154 2.65 -6.08 -11.05
N GLN A 155 3.74 -5.91 -11.80
CA GLN A 155 4.87 -5.07 -11.41
C GLN A 155 4.45 -3.59 -11.26
N ALA A 156 3.60 -3.08 -12.17
CA ALA A 156 3.08 -1.74 -12.08
C ALA A 156 2.18 -1.55 -10.86
N SER A 157 1.23 -2.46 -10.64
CA SER A 157 0.32 -2.44 -9.48
C SER A 157 1.08 -2.59 -8.16
N ARG A 158 2.13 -3.43 -8.10
CA ARG A 158 3.01 -3.58 -6.94
C ARG A 158 3.69 -2.27 -6.56
N ARG A 159 4.25 -1.54 -7.55
CA ARG A 159 4.87 -0.24 -7.28
C ARG A 159 3.87 0.76 -6.71
N PHE A 160 2.65 0.78 -7.28
CA PHE A 160 1.59 1.67 -6.82
C PHE A 160 1.11 1.31 -5.41
N TYR A 161 0.85 0.04 -5.13
CA TYR A 161 0.47 -0.47 -3.81
C TYR A 161 1.53 -0.14 -2.75
N ASN A 162 2.79 -0.50 -2.99
CA ASN A 162 3.87 -0.26 -2.04
C ASN A 162 4.13 1.23 -1.81
N GLY A 163 3.89 2.07 -2.81
CA GLY A 163 3.89 3.53 -2.68
C GLY A 163 2.81 4.01 -1.71
N GLY A 164 1.57 3.54 -1.87
CA GLY A 164 0.45 3.85 -0.99
C GLY A 164 0.67 3.35 0.45
N VAL A 165 1.16 2.11 0.61
CA VAL A 165 1.51 1.55 1.92
C VAL A 165 2.57 2.38 2.63
N ARG A 166 3.62 2.80 1.91
CA ARG A 166 4.67 3.65 2.48
C ARG A 166 4.11 4.99 2.95
N GLU A 167 3.26 5.63 2.14
CA GLU A 167 2.63 6.90 2.49
C GLU A 167 1.73 6.77 3.72
N LEU A 168 0.87 5.74 3.77
CA LEU A 168 0.00 5.45 4.90
C LEU A 168 0.81 5.17 6.18
N ASN A 169 1.76 4.24 6.13
CA ASN A 169 2.59 3.86 7.27
C ASN A 169 3.41 5.05 7.80
N THR A 170 3.96 5.86 6.89
CA THR A 170 4.66 7.09 7.28
C THR A 170 3.72 8.04 8.00
N LYS A 171 2.51 8.26 7.46
CA LYS A 171 1.53 9.18 8.06
C LYS A 171 1.05 8.73 9.43
N ILE A 172 0.95 7.43 9.66
CA ILE A 172 0.62 6.84 10.97
C ILE A 172 1.78 7.08 11.98
N LYS A 173 3.04 7.00 11.52
CA LYS A 173 4.23 7.07 12.38
C LYS A 173 4.68 8.48 12.74
N VAL A 174 4.43 9.48 11.90
CA VAL A 174 4.89 10.85 12.15
C VAL A 174 4.13 11.52 13.28
N PHE A 175 4.84 12.38 14.04
CA PHE A 175 4.22 13.21 15.08
C PHE A 175 3.40 14.35 14.41
N PRO A 176 2.23 14.72 14.96
CA PRO A 176 1.59 14.18 16.16
C PRO A 176 0.65 12.99 15.89
N ASN A 177 0.52 12.49 14.66
CA ASN A 177 -0.44 11.44 14.26
C ASN A 177 -0.24 10.12 15.03
N ASN A 178 1.01 9.78 15.34
CA ASN A 178 1.37 8.56 16.07
C ASN A 178 0.73 8.46 17.46
N LEU A 179 0.29 9.58 18.05
CA LEU A 179 -0.35 9.61 19.35
C LEU A 179 -1.80 9.07 19.30
N PHE A 180 -2.48 9.23 18.18
CA PHE A 180 -3.91 8.95 18.07
C PHE A 180 -4.31 8.04 16.90
N ALA A 181 -3.46 7.84 15.90
CA ALA A 181 -3.79 7.05 14.72
C ALA A 181 -4.28 5.63 15.08
N ARG A 182 -3.63 4.94 16.01
CA ARG A 182 -4.05 3.62 16.49
C ARG A 182 -5.41 3.64 17.20
N GLN A 183 -5.68 4.68 17.99
CA GLN A 183 -6.95 4.84 18.69
C GLN A 183 -8.11 5.12 17.72
N LEU A 184 -7.80 5.72 16.57
CA LEU A 184 -8.73 5.95 15.47
C LEU A 184 -8.91 4.72 14.55
N GLY A 185 -8.27 3.58 14.87
CA GLY A 185 -8.41 2.32 14.15
C GLY A 185 -7.47 2.15 12.96
N PHE A 186 -6.46 3.02 12.79
CA PHE A 186 -5.46 2.88 11.72
C PHE A 186 -4.24 2.10 12.20
N SER A 187 -3.86 1.08 11.42
CA SER A 187 -2.66 0.28 11.62
C SER A 187 -1.79 0.29 10.37
N GLU A 188 -0.50 -0.03 10.57
CA GLU A 188 0.42 -0.21 9.45
C GLU A 188 -0.02 -1.37 8.56
N ARG A 189 0.19 -1.20 7.25
CA ARG A 189 -0.08 -2.22 6.24
C ARG A 189 1.21 -2.89 5.80
N GLU A 190 1.10 -4.15 5.42
CA GLU A 190 2.21 -4.95 4.91
C GLU A 190 2.56 -4.57 3.47
N PHE A 191 3.85 -4.66 3.13
CA PHE A 191 4.31 -4.51 1.75
C PHE A 191 4.11 -5.81 0.96
N PHE A 192 3.91 -5.66 -0.34
CA PHE A 192 3.98 -6.77 -1.28
C PHE A 192 5.45 -6.89 -1.76
N GLU A 193 6.21 -7.77 -1.12
CA GLU A 193 7.63 -8.01 -1.43
C GLU A 193 7.78 -9.39 -2.05
N VAL A 194 8.31 -9.43 -3.27
CA VAL A 194 8.68 -10.70 -3.91
C VAL A 194 9.99 -11.15 -3.32
N VAL A 195 9.97 -12.32 -2.70
CA VAL A 195 11.19 -12.93 -2.18
C VAL A 195 11.94 -13.58 -3.34
N ASP A 196 12.85 -12.83 -3.94
CA ASP A 196 13.81 -13.40 -4.89
C ASP A 196 14.75 -14.33 -4.12
N GLY A 197 14.63 -15.63 -4.33
CA GLY A 197 15.54 -16.60 -3.75
C GLY A 197 17.01 -16.38 -4.14
N ALA A 198 17.27 -15.56 -5.16
CA ALA A 198 18.61 -15.13 -5.59
C ALA A 198 19.10 -13.86 -4.87
N ALA A 199 18.21 -13.03 -4.31
CA ALA A 199 18.59 -11.78 -3.64
C ALA A 199 19.10 -11.98 -2.19
N ILE A 200 18.97 -13.19 -1.65
CA ILE A 200 19.57 -13.58 -0.36
C ILE A 200 21.02 -14.08 -0.57
N ALA A 201 21.44 -14.28 -1.83
CA ALA A 201 22.83 -14.58 -2.15
C ALA A 201 23.69 -13.32 -1.94
N GLU A 202 24.67 -13.44 -1.05
CA GLU A 202 25.72 -12.51 -0.61
C GLU A 202 25.95 -11.28 -1.49
N PRO A 203 26.10 -10.08 -0.88
CA PRO A 203 26.54 -8.91 -1.64
C PRO A 203 27.86 -9.25 -2.33
N PRO A 204 28.07 -8.81 -3.60
CA PRO A 204 29.29 -9.11 -4.33
C PRO A 204 30.49 -8.64 -3.50
N ARG A 205 31.38 -9.56 -3.13
CA ARG A 205 32.65 -9.22 -2.46
C ARG A 205 33.49 -8.48 -3.48
N VAL A 206 33.59 -7.17 -3.32
CA VAL A 206 34.57 -6.37 -4.05
C VAL A 206 35.94 -6.75 -3.48
N GLN A 207 36.68 -7.56 -4.19
CA GLN A 207 38.12 -7.76 -3.92
C GLN A 207 38.87 -6.66 -4.67
N PHE A 208 39.59 -5.84 -3.91
CA PHE A 208 40.54 -4.87 -4.43
C PHE A 208 41.91 -5.57 -4.61
#